data_99ec2e814ad475d4429ffd679325d3d0
#
_entry.id   99ec2e814ad475d4429ffd679325d3d0
#
_cell.length_a   1.000
_cell.length_b   1.000
_cell.length_c   1.000
_cell.angle_alpha   90.00
_cell.angle_beta   90.00
_cell.angle_gamma   90.00
#
_symmetry.space_group_name_H-M   'P 1'
#
loop_
_entity.id
_entity.type
_entity.pdbx_description
1 polymer ?
#
loop_
_entity_poly.entity_id
_entity_poly.type
_entity_poly.pdbx_seq_one_letter_code
_entity_poly.pdbx_strand_id
1 'polypeptide(L)'
;RRQRQMCIRDRVIYMDYCKRLKELRVKNGYTQGQIAFILHTRQEQYSKYENGKRELPIRHLITLCCLYKTSSDYILGIEKFVK
;
A
#
# COMPACT_ATOMS: atom_id res chain seq x y z
N ARG A 1 19.35 16.61 9.88
CA ARG A 1 20.11 15.42 9.62
C ARG A 1 19.31 14.18 9.82
N ARG A 2 18.80 14.05 11.02
CA ARG A 2 17.93 12.94 11.28
C ARG A 2 16.73 12.96 10.40
N GLN A 3 16.24 14.16 10.12
CA GLN A 3 15.10 14.30 9.25
C GLN A 3 15.39 13.77 7.87
N ARG A 4 16.59 14.01 7.39
CA ARG A 4 16.96 13.50 6.10
C ARG A 4 16.96 12.00 6.09
N GLN A 5 17.50 11.40 7.16
CA GLN A 5 17.49 9.95 7.26
C GLN A 5 16.08 9.42 7.32
N MET A 6 15.23 10.11 8.06
CA MET A 6 13.85 9.68 8.15
C MET A 6 13.16 9.79 6.80
N CYS A 7 13.47 10.83 6.05
CA CYS A 7 12.89 10.97 4.72
C CYS A 7 13.30 9.82 3.81
N ILE A 8 14.55 9.41 3.93
CA ILE A 8 15.03 8.30 3.13
C ILE A 8 14.31 7.02 3.53
N ARG A 9 14.15 6.81 4.83
CA ARG A 9 13.42 5.66 5.30
C ARG A 9 11.98 5.69 4.84
N ASP A 10 11.36 6.85 4.95
CA ASP A 10 9.98 6.99 4.52
C ASP A 10 9.84 6.64 3.06
N ARG A 11 10.80 7.07 2.25
CA ARG A 11 10.76 6.77 0.84
C ARG A 11 10.85 5.28 0.59
N VAL A 12 11.72 4.59 1.31
CA VAL A 12 11.86 3.16 1.15
C VAL A 12 10.58 2.45 1.57
N ILE A 13 10.02 2.83 2.71
CA ILE A 13 8.77 2.24 3.18
C ILE A 13 7.66 2.50 2.19
N TYR A 14 7.59 3.72 1.69
CA TYR A 14 6.56 4.10 0.74
C TYR A 14 6.63 3.23 -0.52
N MET A 15 7.83 3.04 -1.05
CA MET A 15 8.00 2.19 -2.23
C MET A 15 7.64 0.76 -1.93
N ASP A 16 8.01 0.28 -0.75
CA ASP A 16 7.71 -1.10 -0.39
C ASP A 16 6.20 -1.33 -0.35
N TYR A 17 5.46 -0.41 0.23
CA TYR A 17 4.03 -0.66 0.34
C TYR A 17 3.34 -0.56 -1.01
N CYS A 18 3.78 0.34 -1.87
CA CYS A 18 3.22 0.43 -3.21
C CYS A 18 3.43 -0.85 -3.99
N LYS A 19 4.64 -1.38 -3.90
CA LYS A 19 5.00 -2.60 -4.58
C LYS A 19 4.19 -3.77 -4.04
N ARG A 20 4.04 -3.84 -2.72
CA ARG A 20 3.30 -4.94 -2.11
C ARG A 20 1.82 -4.88 -2.42
N LEU A 21 1.26 -3.68 -2.51
CA LEU A 21 -0.13 -3.55 -2.93
C LEU A 21 -0.34 -4.19 -4.28
N LYS A 22 0.55 -3.89 -5.22
CA LYS A 22 0.43 -4.45 -6.56
C LYS A 22 0.62 -5.95 -6.54
N GLU A 23 1.63 -6.41 -5.80
CA GLU A 23 1.91 -7.84 -5.73
C GLU A 23 0.73 -8.62 -5.17
N LEU A 24 0.14 -8.10 -4.09
CA LEU A 24 -1.01 -8.77 -3.49
C LEU A 24 -2.20 -8.78 -4.43
N ARG A 25 -2.41 -7.67 -5.12
CA ARG A 25 -3.52 -7.59 -6.06
C ARG A 25 -3.38 -8.62 -7.17
N VAL A 26 -2.21 -8.66 -7.77
CA VAL A 26 -1.96 -9.59 -8.87
C VAL A 26 -2.01 -11.03 -8.38
N LYS A 27 -1.43 -11.28 -7.22
CA LYS A 27 -1.40 -12.63 -6.66
C LYS A 27 -2.81 -13.15 -6.42
N ASN A 28 -3.73 -12.28 -6.04
CA ASN A 28 -5.10 -12.67 -5.75
C ASN A 28 -6.02 -12.52 -6.96
N GLY A 29 -5.48 -12.16 -8.10
CA GLY A 29 -6.26 -12.14 -9.34
C GLY A 29 -7.18 -10.95 -9.51
N TYR A 30 -6.91 -9.84 -8.83
CA TYR A 30 -7.74 -8.65 -8.95
C TYR A 30 -7.14 -7.66 -9.95
N THR A 31 -8.02 -6.94 -10.64
CA THR A 31 -7.59 -5.80 -11.43
C THR A 31 -7.66 -4.54 -10.57
N GLN A 32 -7.01 -3.48 -11.04
CA GLN A 32 -7.09 -2.20 -10.33
C GLN A 32 -8.53 -1.71 -10.21
N GLY A 33 -9.32 -1.93 -11.27
CA GLY A 33 -10.71 -1.52 -11.24
C GLY A 33 -11.51 -2.26 -10.19
N GLN A 34 -11.24 -3.56 -10.01
CA GLN A 34 -11.93 -4.34 -9.01
C GLN A 34 -11.60 -3.86 -7.60
N ILE A 35 -10.33 -3.59 -7.36
CA ILE A 35 -9.93 -3.10 -6.04
C ILE A 35 -10.52 -1.71 -5.80
N ALA A 36 -10.51 -0.86 -6.81
CA ALA A 36 -11.10 0.47 -6.67
C ALA A 36 -12.58 0.38 -6.33
N PHE A 37 -13.28 -0.56 -6.95
CA PHE A 37 -14.69 -0.76 -6.65
C PHE A 37 -14.89 -1.18 -5.20
N ILE A 38 -14.05 -2.10 -4.74
CA ILE A 38 -14.13 -2.57 -3.34
C ILE A 38 -13.87 -1.43 -2.37
N LEU A 39 -12.96 -0.54 -2.72
CA LEU A 39 -12.61 0.60 -1.88
C LEU A 39 -13.56 1.79 -2.05
N HIS A 40 -14.53 1.67 -2.96
CA HIS A 40 -15.48 2.75 -3.23
C HIS A 40 -14.76 4.00 -3.73
N THR A 41 -13.81 3.80 -4.62
CA THR A 41 -13.06 4.90 -5.20
C THR A 41 -12.93 4.64 -6.70
N ARG A 42 -12.30 5.56 -7.40
CA ARG A 42 -12.11 5.43 -8.83
C ARG A 42 -10.82 4.70 -9.13
N GLN A 43 -10.78 4.05 -10.30
CA GLN A 43 -9.60 3.32 -10.70
C GLN A 43 -8.38 4.23 -10.80
N GLU A 44 -8.55 5.45 -11.30
CA GLU A 44 -7.45 6.39 -11.40
C GLU A 44 -6.89 6.72 -10.02
N GLN A 45 -7.76 6.86 -9.04
CA GLN A 45 -7.33 7.17 -7.69
C GLN A 45 -6.56 6.00 -7.10
N TYR A 46 -7.08 4.79 -7.27
CA TYR A 46 -6.37 3.62 -6.75
C TYR A 46 -5.03 3.45 -7.44
N SER A 47 -4.97 3.71 -8.74
CA SER A 47 -3.72 3.61 -9.47
C SER A 47 -2.66 4.53 -8.87
N LYS A 48 -3.06 5.70 -8.40
CA LYS A 48 -2.11 6.62 -7.77
C LYS A 48 -1.55 6.05 -6.48
N TYR A 49 -2.34 5.26 -5.77
CA TYR A 49 -1.83 4.60 -4.56
C TYR A 49 -0.75 3.58 -4.92
N GLU A 50 -0.97 2.79 -5.96
CA GLU A 50 0.01 1.79 -6.37
C GLU A 50 1.26 2.42 -6.97
N ASN A 51 1.13 3.60 -7.57
CA ASN A 51 2.25 4.26 -8.21
C ASN A 51 3.00 5.20 -7.28
N GLY A 52 2.55 5.31 -6.04
CA GLY A 52 3.23 6.15 -5.07
C GLY A 52 2.95 7.63 -5.22
N LYS A 53 1.93 8.01 -5.98
CA LYS A 53 1.60 9.42 -6.18
C LYS A 53 0.69 9.97 -5.11
N ARG A 54 0.04 9.09 -4.36
CA ARG A 54 -0.82 9.47 -3.25
C ARG A 54 -0.67 8.47 -2.14
N GLU A 55 -0.79 8.95 -0.92
CA GLU A 55 -0.76 8.06 0.24
C GLU A 55 -2.06 7.30 0.35
N LEU A 56 -1.96 6.03 0.70
CA LEU A 56 -3.13 5.20 0.89
C LEU A 56 -3.79 5.58 2.21
N PRO A 57 -5.08 5.95 2.19
CA PRO A 57 -5.78 6.26 3.44
C PRO A 57 -5.85 5.03 4.34
N ILE A 58 -5.87 5.28 5.64
CA ILE A 58 -5.90 4.18 6.60
C ILE A 58 -7.14 3.32 6.42
N ARG A 59 -8.28 3.92 6.11
CA ARG A 59 -9.50 3.13 5.92
C ARG A 59 -9.35 2.15 4.77
N HIS A 60 -8.66 2.56 3.71
CA HIS A 60 -8.42 1.65 2.59
C HIS A 60 -7.42 0.58 2.97
N LEU A 61 -6.42 0.95 3.75
CA LEU A 61 -5.45 -0.03 4.23
C LEU A 61 -6.13 -1.12 5.04
N ILE A 62 -7.02 -0.74 5.94
CA ILE A 62 -7.75 -1.69 6.75
C ILE A 62 -8.58 -2.63 5.87
N THR A 63 -9.28 -2.06 4.89
CA THR A 63 -10.08 -2.86 3.97
C THR A 63 -9.23 -3.86 3.22
N LEU A 64 -8.06 -3.43 2.75
CA LEU A 64 -7.19 -4.32 2.00
C LEU A 64 -6.58 -5.39 2.90
N CYS A 65 -6.27 -5.06 4.14
CA CYS A 65 -5.78 -6.06 5.08
C CYS A 65 -6.81 -7.15 5.27
N CYS A 66 -8.07 -6.77 5.41
CA CYS A 66 -9.14 -7.75 5.56
C CYS A 66 -9.34 -8.55 4.28
N LEU A 67 -9.27 -7.88 3.14
CA LEU A 67 -9.48 -8.54 1.86
C LEU A 67 -8.41 -9.59 1.58
N TYR A 68 -7.15 -9.21 1.79
CA TYR A 68 -6.03 -10.11 1.51
C TYR A 68 -5.67 -10.98 2.71
N LYS A 69 -6.32 -10.77 3.85
CA LYS A 69 -6.07 -11.53 5.08
C LYS A 69 -4.61 -11.45 5.48
N THR A 70 -4.10 -10.23 5.50
CA THR A 70 -2.71 -9.99 5.86
C THR A 70 -2.65 -8.81 6.82
N SER A 71 -1.51 -8.62 7.45
CA SER A 71 -1.35 -7.54 8.41
C SER A 71 -0.95 -6.25 7.70
N SER A 72 -1.22 -5.13 8.36
CA SER A 72 -0.78 -3.84 7.83
C SER A 72 0.74 -3.76 7.84
N ASP A 73 1.38 -4.41 8.80
CA ASP A 73 2.84 -4.43 8.85
C ASP A 73 3.41 -5.02 7.57
N TYR A 74 2.81 -6.08 7.09
CA TYR A 74 3.28 -6.71 5.86
C TYR A 74 3.09 -5.78 4.66
N ILE A 75 1.90 -5.18 4.54
CA ILE A 75 1.61 -4.31 3.41
C ILE A 75 2.54 -3.10 3.42
N LEU A 76 2.74 -2.51 4.59
CA LEU A 76 3.56 -1.33 4.71
C LEU A 76 5.05 -1.64 4.67
N GLY A 77 5.42 -2.89 4.85
CA GLY A 77 6.82 -3.27 4.84
C GLY A 77 7.59 -2.86 6.07
N ILE A 78 6.90 -2.51 7.13
CA ILE A 78 7.59 -2.01 8.34
C ILE A 78 8.08 -3.13 9.22
N GLU A 79 7.69 -4.35 8.95
CA GLU A 79 8.18 -5.48 9.74
C GLU A 79 9.70 -5.59 9.66
N LYS A 80 10.29 -5.03 8.61
CA LYS A 80 11.73 -5.04 8.45
C LYS A 80 12.43 -4.15 9.46
N PHE A 81 11.71 -3.16 9.96
CA PHE A 81 12.28 -2.14 10.82
C PHE A 81 11.86 -2.30 12.27
N VAL A 82 10.92 -3.18 12.53
CA VAL A 82 10.40 -3.39 13.88
C VAL A 82 10.95 -4.70 14.38
N LYS A 83 11.86 -4.62 15.33
CA LYS A 83 12.48 -5.83 15.84
C LYS A 83 12.52 -5.82 17.33
#